data_ce9103cb4c530fdf8816a88845d1e2e8
#
_entry.id   ce9103cb4c530fdf8816a88845d1e2e8
#
_cell.length_a   1.000
_cell.length_b   1.000
_cell.length_c   1.000
_cell.angle_alpha   90.00
_cell.angle_beta   90.00
_cell.angle_gamma   90.00
#
_symmetry.space_group_name_H-M   'P 1'
#
loop_
_entity.id
_entity.type
_entity.pdbx_description
1 polymer ?
#
loop_
_entity_poly.entity_id
_entity_poly.type
_entity_poly.pdbx_seq_one_letter_code
_entity_poly.pdbx_strand_id
1 'polypeptide(L)'
;EKNLHDHVVARTCLVTVFLYLTVHVFYLAMFMITDTFFMIVLNIISILIYLIFIVLVKKGKYYIYALCCGFEIITFMSISTVVCGFVAGFQLNIIGLCIVSFFTVYFNSQRRDVTRAIVWTIWSVVIYLGLHFYMSFNDPYYALDKWLIVTLYAFHSISAFGFVVSYLLIFLKYAMDLEDRIKMESRTDKLTQIHNRYDLYNYLDSIKDKNGYALAIFDIDDFKTVNDTYGHVYGDYVLKTIARLADDNNDFFVSRYGGEEFVVIVKLEDDSEDVFNLIDNIRKMIDEYNFSFEGIDTHVTISCGIAKYMGEISIDEWINLADNKLYECKNSGKNKTLML
;
A
#
# COMPACT_ATOMS: atom_id res chain seq x y z
N GLU A 1 -9.53 11.43 -6.75
CA GLU A 1 -9.26 10.57 -5.56
C GLU A 1 -10.54 10.22 -4.81
N LYS A 2 -11.38 11.18 -4.44
CA LYS A 2 -12.66 10.93 -3.74
C LYS A 2 -13.58 9.99 -4.53
N ASN A 3 -13.65 10.14 -5.85
CA ASN A 3 -14.46 9.28 -6.73
C ASN A 3 -13.98 7.83 -6.75
N LEU A 4 -12.67 7.56 -6.75
CA LEU A 4 -12.13 6.20 -6.77
C LEU A 4 -12.39 5.47 -5.44
N HIS A 5 -12.21 6.18 -4.32
CA HIS A 5 -12.51 5.65 -2.99
C HIS A 5 -13.99 5.29 -2.84
N ASP A 6 -14.89 6.18 -3.25
CA ASP A 6 -16.34 5.97 -3.19
C ASP A 6 -16.77 4.78 -4.06
N HIS A 7 -16.15 4.58 -5.24
CA HIS A 7 -16.41 3.41 -6.09
C HIS A 7 -15.99 2.08 -5.45
N VAL A 8 -14.81 2.03 -4.80
CA VAL A 8 -14.33 0.83 -4.10
C VAL A 8 -15.25 0.49 -2.93
N VAL A 9 -15.60 1.48 -2.11
CA VAL A 9 -16.51 1.30 -0.96
C VAL A 9 -17.89 0.82 -1.43
N ALA A 10 -18.46 1.44 -2.46
CA ALA A 10 -19.76 1.05 -3.02
C ALA A 10 -19.74 -0.40 -3.51
N ARG A 11 -18.70 -0.79 -4.27
CA ARG A 11 -18.55 -2.15 -4.79
C ARG A 11 -18.43 -3.17 -3.66
N THR A 12 -17.62 -2.90 -2.64
CA THR A 12 -17.45 -3.77 -1.48
C THR A 12 -18.76 -3.94 -0.72
N CYS A 13 -19.48 -2.85 -0.46
CA CYS A 13 -20.79 -2.90 0.19
C CYS A 13 -21.80 -3.73 -0.62
N LEU A 14 -21.89 -3.55 -1.94
CA LEU A 14 -22.79 -4.33 -2.78
C LEU A 14 -22.45 -5.82 -2.77
N VAL A 15 -21.17 -6.17 -2.89
CA VAL A 15 -20.73 -7.58 -2.82
C VAL A 15 -21.17 -8.20 -1.49
N THR A 16 -20.98 -7.49 -0.37
CA THR A 16 -21.38 -7.94 0.96
C THR A 16 -22.89 -8.15 1.06
N VAL A 17 -23.69 -7.20 0.56
CA VAL A 17 -25.17 -7.33 0.55
C VAL A 17 -25.62 -8.57 -0.24
N PHE A 18 -25.09 -8.76 -1.46
CA PHE A 18 -25.45 -9.90 -2.28
C PHE A 18 -25.04 -11.23 -1.66
N LEU A 19 -23.87 -11.27 -1.01
CA LEU A 19 -23.39 -12.45 -0.31
C LEU A 19 -24.35 -12.85 0.83
N TYR A 20 -24.73 -11.91 1.71
CA TYR A 20 -25.67 -12.19 2.79
C TYR A 20 -27.07 -12.52 2.27
N LEU A 21 -27.53 -11.85 1.22
CA LEU A 21 -28.81 -12.21 0.58
C LEU A 21 -28.80 -13.67 0.11
N THR A 22 -27.71 -14.13 -0.52
CA THR A 22 -27.56 -15.53 -0.94
C THR A 22 -27.59 -16.48 0.26
N VAL A 23 -26.94 -16.11 1.38
CA VAL A 23 -26.95 -16.87 2.63
C VAL A 23 -28.38 -17.01 3.18
N HIS A 24 -29.18 -15.92 3.19
CA HIS A 24 -30.55 -15.98 3.68
C HIS A 24 -31.47 -16.78 2.76
N VAL A 25 -31.24 -16.76 1.43
CA VAL A 25 -31.97 -17.64 0.50
C VAL A 25 -31.64 -19.11 0.78
N PHE A 26 -30.38 -19.42 1.06
CA PHE A 26 -29.97 -20.77 1.46
C PHE A 26 -30.65 -21.20 2.77
N TYR A 27 -30.65 -20.37 3.81
CA TYR A 27 -31.34 -20.66 5.07
C TYR A 27 -32.84 -20.85 4.85
N LEU A 28 -33.47 -19.99 4.05
CA LEU A 28 -34.89 -20.11 3.75
C LEU A 28 -35.22 -21.49 3.16
N ALA A 29 -34.43 -21.94 2.18
CA ALA A 29 -34.62 -23.27 1.59
C ALA A 29 -34.44 -24.39 2.62
N MET A 30 -33.41 -24.32 3.46
CA MET A 30 -33.13 -25.30 4.50
C MET A 30 -34.27 -25.36 5.54
N PHE A 31 -34.78 -24.22 6.00
CA PHE A 31 -35.84 -24.15 7.01
C PHE A 31 -37.22 -24.50 6.42
N MET A 32 -37.42 -24.32 5.13
CA MET A 32 -38.63 -24.84 4.45
C MET A 32 -38.62 -26.36 4.38
N ILE A 33 -37.48 -27.01 4.13
CA ILE A 33 -37.35 -28.48 4.10
C ILE A 33 -37.59 -29.08 5.50
N THR A 34 -37.23 -28.35 6.55
CA THR A 34 -37.34 -28.85 7.95
C THR A 34 -38.57 -28.33 8.67
N ASP A 35 -39.46 -27.65 7.99
CA ASP A 35 -40.73 -27.09 8.52
C ASP A 35 -40.55 -26.25 9.81
N THR A 36 -39.46 -25.53 9.91
CA THR A 36 -39.14 -24.64 11.02
C THR A 36 -39.77 -23.28 10.82
N PHE A 37 -41.07 -23.16 11.01
CA PHE A 37 -41.88 -21.97 10.62
C PHE A 37 -41.34 -20.65 11.14
N PHE A 38 -40.93 -20.58 12.40
CA PHE A 38 -40.38 -19.33 12.99
C PHE A 38 -39.12 -18.83 12.20
N MET A 39 -38.22 -19.75 11.85
CA MET A 39 -36.99 -19.41 11.09
C MET A 39 -37.30 -19.04 9.64
N ILE A 40 -38.36 -19.62 9.04
CA ILE A 40 -38.83 -19.21 7.71
C ILE A 40 -39.25 -17.73 7.73
N VAL A 41 -40.10 -17.34 8.68
CA VAL A 41 -40.57 -15.95 8.81
C VAL A 41 -39.38 -15.00 9.09
N LEU A 42 -38.49 -15.36 10.00
CA LEU A 42 -37.30 -14.55 10.31
C LEU A 42 -36.42 -14.31 9.07
N ASN A 43 -36.18 -15.35 8.27
CA ASN A 43 -35.41 -15.24 7.04
C ASN A 43 -36.08 -14.36 5.97
N ILE A 44 -37.40 -14.45 5.82
CA ILE A 44 -38.14 -13.57 4.90
C ILE A 44 -37.96 -12.11 5.31
N ILE A 45 -38.04 -11.80 6.61
CA ILE A 45 -37.81 -10.44 7.13
C ILE A 45 -36.40 -9.99 6.80
N SER A 46 -35.37 -10.81 7.03
CA SER A 46 -33.98 -10.48 6.70
C SER A 46 -33.77 -10.23 5.21
N ILE A 47 -34.35 -11.08 4.35
CA ILE A 47 -34.29 -10.88 2.88
C ILE A 47 -34.85 -9.49 2.50
N LEU A 48 -36.00 -9.09 3.05
CA LEU A 48 -36.59 -7.77 2.79
C LEU A 48 -35.67 -6.63 3.27
N ILE A 49 -35.03 -6.79 4.43
CA ILE A 49 -34.05 -5.84 4.97
C ILE A 49 -32.85 -5.72 4.02
N TYR A 50 -32.30 -6.82 3.50
CA TYR A 50 -31.17 -6.79 2.56
C TYR A 50 -31.55 -6.14 1.22
N LEU A 51 -32.78 -6.27 0.75
CA LEU A 51 -33.26 -5.51 -0.41
C LEU A 51 -33.28 -4.00 -0.18
N ILE A 52 -33.62 -3.56 1.05
CA ILE A 52 -33.54 -2.15 1.45
C ILE A 52 -32.07 -1.71 1.51
N PHE A 53 -31.15 -2.56 1.96
CA PHE A 53 -29.72 -2.26 2.01
C PHE A 53 -29.11 -2.00 0.62
N ILE A 54 -29.58 -2.68 -0.43
CA ILE A 54 -29.18 -2.37 -1.81
C ILE A 54 -29.52 -0.90 -2.15
N VAL A 55 -30.69 -0.42 -1.74
CA VAL A 55 -31.11 0.97 -1.99
C VAL A 55 -30.25 1.95 -1.21
N LEU A 56 -29.92 1.66 0.05
CA LEU A 56 -29.03 2.50 0.87
C LEU A 56 -27.63 2.63 0.25
N VAL A 57 -27.05 1.51 -0.19
CA VAL A 57 -25.73 1.50 -0.84
C VAL A 57 -25.75 2.30 -2.14
N LYS A 58 -26.78 2.10 -3.00
CA LYS A 58 -26.94 2.89 -4.25
C LYS A 58 -27.10 4.40 -4.00
N LYS A 59 -27.65 4.80 -2.85
CA LYS A 59 -27.77 6.21 -2.43
C LYS A 59 -26.52 6.75 -1.73
N GLY A 60 -25.42 6.00 -1.67
CA GLY A 60 -24.17 6.41 -1.00
C GLY A 60 -24.25 6.47 0.52
N LYS A 61 -25.27 5.85 1.15
CA LYS A 61 -25.48 5.85 2.60
C LYS A 61 -24.72 4.70 3.28
N TYR A 62 -23.43 4.54 2.94
CA TYR A 62 -22.60 3.40 3.36
C TYR A 62 -22.50 3.23 4.87
N TYR A 63 -22.38 4.32 5.62
CA TYR A 63 -22.30 4.29 7.09
C TYR A 63 -23.59 3.74 7.72
N ILE A 64 -24.75 4.22 7.27
CA ILE A 64 -26.06 3.76 7.77
C ILE A 64 -26.26 2.29 7.41
N TYR A 65 -25.92 1.91 6.17
CA TYR A 65 -25.94 0.52 5.72
C TYR A 65 -25.11 -0.36 6.65
N ALA A 66 -23.85 0.01 6.93
CA ALA A 66 -22.95 -0.78 7.75
C ALA A 66 -23.45 -1.00 9.17
N LEU A 67 -23.97 0.07 9.81
CA LEU A 67 -24.57 -0.03 11.14
C LEU A 67 -25.80 -0.97 11.14
N CYS A 68 -26.74 -0.76 10.23
CA CYS A 68 -27.97 -1.56 10.15
C CYS A 68 -27.66 -3.02 9.82
N CYS A 69 -26.71 -3.27 8.92
CA CYS A 69 -26.28 -4.62 8.56
C CYS A 69 -25.65 -5.34 9.76
N GLY A 70 -24.79 -4.64 10.52
CA GLY A 70 -24.21 -5.19 11.74
C GLY A 70 -25.26 -5.56 12.79
N PHE A 71 -26.26 -4.72 13.02
CA PHE A 71 -27.38 -5.00 13.92
C PHE A 71 -28.22 -6.17 13.44
N GLU A 72 -28.53 -6.25 12.14
CA GLU A 72 -29.28 -7.35 11.55
C GLU A 72 -28.57 -8.67 11.76
N ILE A 73 -27.26 -8.77 11.43
CA ILE A 73 -26.48 -9.99 11.56
C ILE A 73 -26.44 -10.45 13.04
N ILE A 74 -26.12 -9.55 13.97
CA ILE A 74 -26.10 -9.90 15.40
C ILE A 74 -27.46 -10.43 15.86
N THR A 75 -28.53 -9.73 15.51
CA THR A 75 -29.90 -10.08 15.93
C THR A 75 -30.30 -11.42 15.33
N PHE A 76 -30.13 -11.61 14.02
CA PHE A 76 -30.46 -12.86 13.34
C PHE A 76 -29.66 -14.03 13.89
N MET A 77 -28.35 -13.90 14.04
CA MET A 77 -27.49 -14.98 14.54
C MET A 77 -27.77 -15.32 16.00
N SER A 78 -28.08 -14.31 16.82
CA SER A 78 -28.45 -14.52 18.24
C SER A 78 -29.78 -15.28 18.37
N ILE A 79 -30.80 -14.85 17.65
CA ILE A 79 -32.12 -15.51 17.65
C ILE A 79 -31.97 -16.93 17.11
N SER A 80 -31.28 -17.13 16.00
CA SER A 80 -31.06 -18.42 15.38
C SER A 80 -30.30 -19.38 16.32
N THR A 81 -29.33 -18.87 17.09
CA THR A 81 -28.60 -19.68 18.10
C THR A 81 -29.52 -20.14 19.22
N VAL A 82 -30.39 -19.28 19.73
CA VAL A 82 -31.35 -19.63 20.79
C VAL A 82 -32.39 -20.62 20.24
N VAL A 83 -32.87 -20.43 19.03
CA VAL A 83 -33.96 -21.21 18.44
C VAL A 83 -33.48 -22.58 17.95
N CYS A 84 -32.30 -22.65 17.32
CA CYS A 84 -31.76 -23.85 16.67
C CYS A 84 -30.65 -24.54 17.47
N GLY A 85 -30.16 -23.92 18.54
CA GLY A 85 -29.12 -24.46 19.39
C GLY A 85 -27.70 -23.97 18.99
N PHE A 86 -26.84 -23.91 20.01
CA PHE A 86 -25.45 -23.49 19.86
C PHE A 86 -24.66 -24.43 18.92
N VAL A 87 -25.01 -25.71 18.91
CA VAL A 87 -24.39 -26.75 18.07
C VAL A 87 -24.62 -26.54 16.57
N ALA A 88 -25.63 -25.75 16.17
CA ALA A 88 -25.88 -25.41 14.77
C ALA A 88 -24.88 -24.37 14.18
N GLY A 89 -24.11 -23.69 15.03
CA GLY A 89 -22.98 -22.86 14.61
C GLY A 89 -23.31 -21.41 14.21
N PHE A 90 -24.56 -20.94 14.32
CA PHE A 90 -24.96 -19.57 13.93
C PHE A 90 -24.10 -18.50 14.59
N GLN A 91 -23.73 -18.67 15.86
CA GLN A 91 -22.89 -17.75 16.62
C GLN A 91 -21.47 -17.54 16.03
N LEU A 92 -20.97 -18.45 15.21
CA LEU A 92 -19.66 -18.34 14.57
C LEU A 92 -19.59 -17.10 13.63
N ASN A 93 -20.71 -16.74 13.01
CA ASN A 93 -20.75 -15.57 12.13
C ASN A 93 -20.66 -14.23 12.90
N ILE A 94 -20.95 -14.21 14.21
CA ILE A 94 -20.75 -13.04 15.06
C ILE A 94 -19.24 -12.71 15.15
N ILE A 95 -18.37 -13.70 15.10
CA ILE A 95 -16.91 -13.51 15.08
C ILE A 95 -16.48 -12.83 13.77
N GLY A 96 -17.03 -13.28 12.63
CA GLY A 96 -16.78 -12.66 11.33
C GLY A 96 -17.21 -11.19 11.28
N LEU A 97 -18.30 -10.84 11.98
CA LEU A 97 -18.80 -9.49 12.06
C LEU A 97 -17.82 -8.50 12.72
N CYS A 98 -17.02 -8.94 13.70
CA CYS A 98 -16.00 -8.10 14.32
C CYS A 98 -15.06 -7.52 13.27
N ILE A 99 -14.67 -8.33 12.28
CA ILE A 99 -13.75 -7.94 11.21
C ILE A 99 -14.45 -7.02 10.21
N VAL A 100 -15.68 -7.35 9.81
CA VAL A 100 -16.48 -6.53 8.89
C VAL A 100 -16.73 -5.14 9.48
N SER A 101 -17.08 -5.05 10.75
CA SER A 101 -17.33 -3.79 11.45
C SER A 101 -16.08 -2.93 11.53
N PHE A 102 -14.94 -3.54 11.85
CA PHE A 102 -13.66 -2.83 11.87
C PHE A 102 -13.36 -2.17 10.53
N PHE A 103 -13.49 -2.92 9.44
CA PHE A 103 -13.26 -2.40 8.10
C PHE A 103 -14.23 -1.29 7.70
N THR A 104 -15.51 -1.50 7.92
CA THR A 104 -16.53 -0.54 7.48
C THR A 104 -16.40 0.80 8.21
N VAL A 105 -16.07 0.77 9.50
CA VAL A 105 -15.85 1.96 10.30
C VAL A 105 -14.51 2.61 9.95
N TYR A 106 -13.45 1.81 9.76
CA TYR A 106 -12.12 2.32 9.43
C TYR A 106 -12.07 3.02 8.07
N PHE A 107 -12.69 2.44 7.04
CA PHE A 107 -12.67 3.00 5.68
C PHE A 107 -13.69 4.11 5.45
N ASN A 108 -14.78 4.16 6.22
CA ASN A 108 -15.88 5.11 5.98
C ASN A 108 -15.83 6.36 6.86
N SER A 109 -14.90 6.43 7.81
CA SER A 109 -14.75 7.56 8.71
C SER A 109 -13.67 8.51 8.21
N GLN A 110 -14.03 9.77 7.93
CA GLN A 110 -13.06 10.87 7.75
C GLN A 110 -12.16 11.08 8.98
N ARG A 111 -12.59 10.57 10.14
CA ARG A 111 -11.81 10.44 11.37
C ARG A 111 -11.71 8.95 11.65
N ARG A 112 -10.68 8.28 11.21
CA ARG A 112 -10.32 6.87 11.52
C ARG A 112 -10.67 6.51 12.97
N ASP A 113 -11.97 6.33 13.25
CA ASP A 113 -12.49 6.18 14.61
C ASP A 113 -12.39 4.70 15.03
N VAL A 114 -11.17 4.32 15.37
CA VAL A 114 -10.84 2.98 15.87
C VAL A 114 -11.66 2.64 17.10
N THR A 115 -12.08 3.64 17.89
CA THR A 115 -12.86 3.45 19.12
C THR A 115 -14.19 2.76 18.84
N ARG A 116 -14.88 3.16 17.77
CA ARG A 116 -16.17 2.53 17.40
C ARG A 116 -15.99 1.08 16.97
N ALA A 117 -14.94 0.77 16.22
CA ALA A 117 -14.64 -0.60 15.83
C ALA A 117 -14.32 -1.47 17.05
N ILE A 118 -13.57 -0.95 18.02
CA ILE A 118 -13.29 -1.64 19.29
C ILE A 118 -14.59 -1.89 20.06
N VAL A 119 -15.46 -0.89 20.17
CA VAL A 119 -16.76 -1.02 20.86
C VAL A 119 -17.61 -2.13 20.22
N TRP A 120 -17.72 -2.15 18.89
CA TRP A 120 -18.45 -3.19 18.17
C TRP A 120 -17.85 -4.59 18.40
N THR A 121 -16.54 -4.69 18.39
CA THR A 121 -15.84 -5.96 18.67
C THR A 121 -16.12 -6.44 20.09
N ILE A 122 -16.01 -5.56 21.09
CA ILE A 122 -16.32 -5.93 22.50
C ILE A 122 -17.78 -6.39 22.63
N TRP A 123 -18.74 -5.66 22.04
CA TRP A 123 -20.15 -6.05 22.05
C TRP A 123 -20.38 -7.42 21.41
N SER A 124 -19.75 -7.71 20.28
CA SER A 124 -19.86 -9.02 19.62
C SER A 124 -19.33 -10.15 20.50
N VAL A 125 -18.19 -9.94 21.18
CA VAL A 125 -17.64 -10.92 22.13
C VAL A 125 -18.57 -11.12 23.33
N VAL A 126 -19.11 -10.06 23.89
CA VAL A 126 -20.06 -10.13 25.03
C VAL A 126 -21.31 -10.91 24.64
N ILE A 127 -21.87 -10.64 23.45
CA ILE A 127 -23.05 -11.38 22.95
C ILE A 127 -22.72 -12.84 22.71
N TYR A 128 -21.59 -13.16 22.09
CA TYR A 128 -21.15 -14.54 21.87
C TYR A 128 -21.03 -15.32 23.19
N LEU A 129 -20.35 -14.74 24.17
CA LEU A 129 -20.19 -15.38 25.51
C LEU A 129 -21.54 -15.48 26.24
N GLY A 130 -22.39 -14.47 26.14
CA GLY A 130 -23.76 -14.49 26.71
C GLY A 130 -24.63 -15.61 26.11
N LEU A 131 -24.58 -15.77 24.78
CA LEU A 131 -25.27 -16.84 24.09
C LEU A 131 -24.73 -18.23 24.52
N HIS A 132 -23.41 -18.35 24.62
CA HIS A 132 -22.81 -19.61 25.10
C HIS A 132 -23.26 -19.95 26.52
N PHE A 133 -23.20 -18.97 27.41
CA PHE A 133 -23.67 -19.16 28.80
C PHE A 133 -25.17 -19.51 28.85
N TYR A 134 -26.03 -18.74 28.14
CA TYR A 134 -27.47 -19.00 28.10
C TYR A 134 -27.80 -20.42 27.62
N MET A 135 -27.19 -20.84 26.49
CA MET A 135 -27.43 -22.15 25.88
C MET A 135 -26.80 -23.30 26.66
N SER A 136 -25.91 -23.03 27.62
CA SER A 136 -25.42 -24.08 28.56
C SER A 136 -26.44 -24.53 29.58
N PHE A 137 -27.51 -23.76 29.79
CA PHE A 137 -28.56 -24.01 30.76
C PHE A 137 -29.95 -24.15 30.14
N ASN A 138 -30.10 -23.95 28.84
CA ASN A 138 -31.38 -23.97 28.14
C ASN A 138 -31.29 -24.80 26.88
N ASP A 139 -32.32 -25.61 26.64
CA ASP A 139 -32.45 -26.36 25.40
C ASP A 139 -32.92 -25.46 24.26
N PRO A 140 -32.57 -25.77 22.99
CA PRO A 140 -33.03 -25.03 21.83
C PRO A 140 -34.56 -25.24 21.63
N TYR A 141 -35.19 -24.23 21.01
CA TYR A 141 -36.63 -24.27 20.73
C TYR A 141 -36.98 -25.40 19.74
N TYR A 142 -36.14 -25.62 18.71
CA TYR A 142 -36.26 -26.70 17.73
C TYR A 142 -35.18 -27.74 17.95
N ALA A 143 -35.59 -29.02 18.11
CA ALA A 143 -34.67 -30.14 18.05
C ALA A 143 -34.39 -30.49 16.60
N LEU A 144 -33.30 -29.95 16.05
CA LEU A 144 -32.91 -30.19 14.65
C LEU A 144 -32.32 -31.59 14.46
N ASP A 145 -32.57 -32.18 13.28
CA ASP A 145 -31.95 -33.42 12.87
C ASP A 145 -30.42 -33.33 12.84
N LYS A 146 -29.73 -34.41 13.22
CA LYS A 146 -28.27 -34.45 13.30
C LYS A 146 -27.59 -34.07 11.96
N TRP A 147 -28.13 -34.51 10.81
CA TRP A 147 -27.59 -34.18 9.51
C TRP A 147 -27.64 -32.65 9.23
N LEU A 148 -28.76 -32.01 9.64
CA LEU A 148 -28.96 -30.58 9.48
C LEU A 148 -28.00 -29.78 10.37
N ILE A 149 -27.82 -30.20 11.64
CA ILE A 149 -26.85 -29.58 12.55
C ILE A 149 -25.44 -29.61 11.95
N VAL A 150 -25.00 -30.77 11.45
CA VAL A 150 -23.67 -30.93 10.87
C VAL A 150 -23.52 -30.05 9.63
N THR A 151 -24.54 -29.98 8.76
CA THR A 151 -24.55 -29.16 7.56
C THR A 151 -24.48 -27.66 7.89
N LEU A 152 -25.31 -27.18 8.81
CA LEU A 152 -25.31 -25.79 9.26
C LEU A 152 -24.00 -25.42 9.92
N TYR A 153 -23.48 -26.25 10.82
CA TYR A 153 -22.19 -25.99 11.47
C TYR A 153 -21.03 -25.90 10.48
N ALA A 154 -20.97 -26.84 9.53
CA ALA A 154 -19.95 -26.80 8.47
C ALA A 154 -20.08 -25.53 7.60
N PHE A 155 -21.31 -25.19 7.20
CA PHE A 155 -21.59 -23.97 6.43
C PHE A 155 -21.15 -22.70 7.19
N HIS A 156 -21.52 -22.57 8.45
CA HIS A 156 -21.14 -21.43 9.29
C HIS A 156 -19.62 -21.33 9.50
N SER A 157 -18.97 -22.48 9.72
CA SER A 157 -17.51 -22.53 9.87
C SER A 157 -16.82 -22.07 8.60
N ILE A 158 -17.20 -22.61 7.43
CA ILE A 158 -16.63 -22.21 6.13
C ILE A 158 -16.90 -20.72 5.85
N SER A 159 -18.13 -20.27 6.12
CA SER A 159 -18.51 -18.87 5.96
C SER A 159 -17.68 -17.93 6.84
N ALA A 160 -17.55 -18.24 8.15
CA ALA A 160 -16.78 -17.42 9.09
C ALA A 160 -15.31 -17.34 8.69
N PHE A 161 -14.66 -18.45 8.36
CA PHE A 161 -13.28 -18.48 7.87
C PHE A 161 -13.14 -17.76 6.52
N GLY A 162 -14.08 -17.94 5.59
CA GLY A 162 -14.10 -17.28 4.31
C GLY A 162 -14.15 -15.75 4.43
N PHE A 163 -14.96 -15.24 5.37
CA PHE A 163 -14.99 -13.80 5.67
C PHE A 163 -13.65 -13.32 6.23
N VAL A 164 -13.08 -14.02 7.22
CA VAL A 164 -11.78 -13.62 7.81
C VAL A 164 -10.70 -13.54 6.74
N VAL A 165 -10.57 -14.57 5.92
CA VAL A 165 -9.55 -14.64 4.86
C VAL A 165 -9.78 -13.54 3.81
N SER A 166 -11.02 -13.35 3.36
CA SER A 166 -11.34 -12.33 2.35
C SER A 166 -10.99 -10.92 2.83
N TYR A 167 -11.33 -10.59 4.08
CA TYR A 167 -11.00 -9.29 4.65
C TYR A 167 -9.50 -9.12 4.90
N LEU A 168 -8.79 -10.18 5.30
CA LEU A 168 -7.34 -10.14 5.45
C LEU A 168 -6.65 -9.84 4.10
N LEU A 169 -7.10 -10.50 3.02
CA LEU A 169 -6.57 -10.25 1.68
C LEU A 169 -6.83 -8.81 1.20
N ILE A 170 -8.03 -8.28 1.45
CA ILE A 170 -8.36 -6.88 1.13
C ILE A 170 -7.47 -5.92 1.93
N PHE A 171 -7.25 -6.20 3.22
CA PHE A 171 -6.37 -5.38 4.06
C PHE A 171 -4.93 -5.41 3.60
N LEU A 172 -4.38 -6.58 3.32
CA LEU A 172 -3.00 -6.73 2.81
C LEU A 172 -2.82 -5.94 1.52
N LYS A 173 -3.76 -6.08 0.58
CA LYS A 173 -3.72 -5.30 -0.67
C LYS A 173 -3.73 -3.79 -0.41
N TYR A 174 -4.63 -3.32 0.46
CA TYR A 174 -4.69 -1.90 0.81
C TYR A 174 -3.40 -1.39 1.49
N ALA A 175 -2.82 -2.19 2.39
CA ALA A 175 -1.57 -1.84 3.06
C ALA A 175 -0.41 -1.73 2.07
N MET A 176 -0.32 -2.65 1.10
CA MET A 176 0.68 -2.60 0.01
C MET A 176 0.46 -1.37 -0.89
N ASP A 177 -0.78 -1.11 -1.33
CA ASP A 177 -1.10 0.06 -2.15
C ASP A 177 -0.77 1.38 -1.42
N LEU A 178 -0.96 1.42 -0.08
CA LEU A 178 -0.62 2.60 0.73
C LEU A 178 0.89 2.78 0.86
N GLU A 179 1.63 1.69 1.07
CA GLU A 179 3.10 1.72 1.13
C GLU A 179 3.68 2.23 -0.20
N ASP A 180 3.16 1.73 -1.33
CA ASP A 180 3.59 2.17 -2.66
C ASP A 180 3.26 3.66 -2.88
N ARG A 181 2.08 4.14 -2.45
CA ARG A 181 1.73 5.58 -2.52
C ARG A 181 2.67 6.45 -1.69
N ILE A 182 3.01 6.02 -0.47
CA ILE A 182 3.96 6.76 0.38
C ILE A 182 5.34 6.84 -0.29
N LYS A 183 5.78 5.75 -0.92
CA LYS A 183 7.02 5.73 -1.72
C LYS A 183 6.93 6.67 -2.93
N MET A 184 5.77 6.70 -3.61
CA MET A 184 5.50 7.58 -4.77
C MET A 184 5.45 9.06 -4.39
N GLU A 185 4.90 9.42 -3.23
CA GLU A 185 4.81 10.82 -2.76
C GLU A 185 6.18 11.39 -2.36
N SER A 186 7.17 10.54 -2.05
CA SER A 186 8.54 10.96 -1.76
C SER A 186 9.42 10.81 -3.00
N ARG A 187 9.31 11.74 -3.96
CA ARG A 187 10.13 11.75 -5.18
C ARG A 187 11.49 12.40 -4.97
N THR A 188 11.66 13.10 -3.88
CA THR A 188 12.89 13.84 -3.56
C THR A 188 13.69 13.16 -2.46
N ASP A 189 15.01 13.29 -2.51
CA ASP A 189 15.89 12.92 -1.42
C ASP A 189 15.75 13.95 -0.27
N LYS A 190 15.52 13.47 0.94
CA LYS A 190 15.24 14.34 2.12
C LYS A 190 16.38 15.25 2.49
N LEU A 191 17.62 14.84 2.23
CA LEU A 191 18.81 15.60 2.59
C LEU A 191 19.11 16.66 1.53
N THR A 192 19.17 16.24 0.27
CA THR A 192 19.63 17.08 -0.85
C THR A 192 18.53 17.81 -1.57
N GLN A 193 17.26 17.39 -1.41
CA GLN A 193 16.03 17.94 -2.04
C GLN A 193 15.98 17.79 -3.58
N ILE A 194 16.96 17.16 -4.22
CA ILE A 194 16.90 16.74 -5.62
C ILE A 194 16.12 15.43 -5.75
N HIS A 195 15.91 14.95 -6.98
CA HIS A 195 15.24 13.67 -7.20
C HIS A 195 15.96 12.51 -6.50
N ASN A 196 15.21 11.54 -6.02
CA ASN A 196 15.77 10.34 -5.42
C ASN A 196 15.86 9.18 -6.43
N ARG A 197 16.47 8.06 -6.03
CA ARG A 197 16.59 6.86 -6.85
C ARG A 197 15.24 6.36 -7.39
N TYR A 198 14.17 6.45 -6.60
CA TYR A 198 12.85 6.03 -7.05
C TYR A 198 12.33 6.89 -8.21
N ASP A 199 12.49 8.20 -8.12
CA ASP A 199 12.05 9.12 -9.19
C ASP A 199 12.94 9.00 -10.45
N LEU A 200 14.22 8.65 -10.30
CA LEU A 200 15.09 8.34 -11.43
C LEU A 200 14.52 7.19 -12.29
N TYR A 201 14.15 6.08 -11.67
CA TYR A 201 13.57 4.96 -12.41
C TYR A 201 12.23 5.34 -13.06
N ASN A 202 11.37 6.08 -12.37
CA ASN A 202 10.11 6.59 -12.93
C ASN A 202 10.37 7.51 -14.14
N TYR A 203 11.35 8.39 -14.04
CA TYR A 203 11.73 9.27 -15.14
C TYR A 203 12.21 8.47 -16.35
N LEU A 204 13.15 7.53 -16.14
CA LEU A 204 13.68 6.67 -17.19
C LEU A 204 12.61 5.79 -17.84
N ASP A 205 11.67 5.24 -17.05
CA ASP A 205 10.53 4.47 -17.57
C ASP A 205 9.55 5.34 -18.38
N SER A 206 9.42 6.62 -18.06
CA SER A 206 8.54 7.54 -18.77
C SER A 206 9.06 7.91 -20.18
N ILE A 207 10.35 7.76 -20.42
CA ILE A 207 10.99 8.03 -21.71
C ILE A 207 10.69 6.87 -22.67
N LYS A 208 9.82 7.12 -23.65
CA LYS A 208 9.42 6.09 -24.64
C LYS A 208 10.56 5.70 -25.58
N ASP A 209 11.32 6.69 -26.02
CA ASP A 209 12.51 6.52 -26.85
C ASP A 209 13.72 7.09 -26.11
N LYS A 210 14.62 6.23 -25.69
CA LYS A 210 15.83 6.61 -24.95
C LYS A 210 17.02 6.92 -25.88
N ASN A 211 16.87 6.69 -27.19
CA ASN A 211 17.87 7.13 -28.14
C ASN A 211 18.04 8.67 -28.04
N GLY A 212 19.25 9.15 -28.07
CA GLY A 212 19.55 10.58 -27.85
C GLY A 212 19.57 10.96 -26.36
N TYR A 213 19.64 9.98 -25.42
CA TYR A 213 19.91 10.25 -24.01
C TYR A 213 21.27 9.69 -23.59
N ALA A 214 21.90 10.37 -22.65
CA ALA A 214 23.09 9.91 -21.95
C ALA A 214 22.84 9.87 -20.45
N LEU A 215 23.44 8.88 -19.79
CA LEU A 215 23.44 8.71 -18.34
C LEU A 215 24.87 8.88 -17.84
N ALA A 216 25.05 9.74 -16.84
CA ALA A 216 26.27 9.82 -16.07
C ALA A 216 25.99 9.41 -14.63
N ILE A 217 26.87 8.59 -14.07
CA ILE A 217 26.93 8.33 -12.65
C ILE A 217 28.21 8.96 -12.09
N PHE A 218 28.10 9.64 -10.97
CA PHE A 218 29.28 10.17 -10.29
C PHE A 218 29.22 9.91 -8.77
N ASP A 219 30.38 9.87 -8.18
CA ASP A 219 30.58 9.58 -6.76
C ASP A 219 31.63 10.52 -6.20
N ILE A 220 31.44 10.94 -4.96
CA ILE A 220 32.34 11.87 -4.27
C ILE A 220 33.62 11.13 -3.86
N ASP A 221 34.75 11.64 -4.33
CA ASP A 221 36.04 11.05 -4.05
C ASP A 221 36.38 11.14 -2.55
N ASP A 222 36.75 10.02 -1.96
CA ASP A 222 37.15 9.90 -0.55
C ASP A 222 36.13 10.46 0.48
N PHE A 223 34.82 10.40 0.15
CA PHE A 223 33.76 10.96 0.99
C PHE A 223 33.77 10.39 2.42
N LYS A 224 34.13 9.11 2.58
CA LYS A 224 34.31 8.52 3.89
C LYS A 224 35.37 9.27 4.69
N THR A 225 36.50 9.65 4.09
CA THR A 225 37.54 10.43 4.74
C THR A 225 37.06 11.82 5.16
N VAL A 226 36.20 12.44 4.37
CA VAL A 226 35.55 13.71 4.72
C VAL A 226 34.71 13.54 5.98
N ASN A 227 33.84 12.51 6.01
CA ASN A 227 33.01 12.21 7.18
C ASN A 227 33.83 11.88 8.42
N ASP A 228 34.86 11.04 8.27
CA ASP A 228 35.71 10.60 9.39
C ASP A 228 36.55 11.76 9.97
N THR A 229 36.90 12.75 9.13
CA THR A 229 37.73 13.90 9.52
C THR A 229 36.92 15.07 10.10
N TYR A 230 35.80 15.40 9.43
CA TYR A 230 35.04 16.63 9.73
C TYR A 230 33.65 16.35 10.32
N GLY A 231 33.27 15.07 10.44
CA GLY A 231 31.98 14.64 10.95
C GLY A 231 30.88 14.63 9.92
N HIS A 232 29.79 13.89 10.22
CA HIS A 232 28.66 13.70 9.32
C HIS A 232 27.90 14.99 8.97
N VAL A 233 27.90 15.99 9.85
CA VAL A 233 27.23 17.28 9.59
C VAL A 233 27.95 18.01 8.44
N TYR A 234 29.28 17.94 8.41
CA TYR A 234 30.07 18.47 7.30
C TYR A 234 29.85 17.68 6.00
N GLY A 235 29.80 16.34 6.10
CA GLY A 235 29.47 15.49 4.95
C GLY A 235 28.08 15.80 4.37
N ASP A 236 27.09 16.05 5.22
CA ASP A 236 25.74 16.47 4.80
C ASP A 236 25.76 17.81 4.07
N TYR A 237 26.58 18.76 4.53
CA TYR A 237 26.81 20.05 3.83
C TYR A 237 27.43 19.82 2.44
N VAL A 238 28.43 18.96 2.32
CA VAL A 238 29.08 18.60 1.05
C VAL A 238 28.06 17.99 0.10
N LEU A 239 27.27 17.00 0.56
CA LEU A 239 26.21 16.37 -0.26
C LEU A 239 25.18 17.38 -0.79
N LYS A 240 24.70 18.29 0.08
CA LYS A 240 23.76 19.35 -0.32
C LYS A 240 24.36 20.32 -1.34
N THR A 241 25.61 20.67 -1.15
CA THR A 241 26.32 21.61 -2.04
C THR A 241 26.53 20.99 -3.40
N ILE A 242 27.00 19.74 -3.46
CA ILE A 242 27.18 19.01 -4.75
C ILE A 242 25.85 18.82 -5.47
N ALA A 243 24.80 18.42 -4.74
CA ALA A 243 23.47 18.29 -5.32
C ALA A 243 23.03 19.61 -6.00
N ARG A 244 23.18 20.74 -5.30
CA ARG A 244 22.83 22.06 -5.82
C ARG A 244 23.67 22.41 -7.05
N LEU A 245 24.98 22.20 -7.02
CA LEU A 245 25.87 22.50 -8.15
C LEU A 245 25.54 21.65 -9.39
N ALA A 246 25.14 20.39 -9.19
CA ALA A 246 24.77 19.51 -10.27
C ALA A 246 23.36 19.84 -10.85
N ASP A 247 22.44 20.34 -10.02
CA ASP A 247 21.04 20.66 -10.37
C ASP A 247 20.87 22.09 -10.89
N ASP A 248 21.89 22.97 -10.75
CA ASP A 248 21.83 24.35 -11.25
C ASP A 248 21.69 24.43 -12.79
N ASN A 249 21.85 23.32 -13.49
CA ASN A 249 21.66 23.20 -14.92
C ASN A 249 20.26 22.65 -15.23
N ASN A 250 19.30 23.55 -15.54
CA ASN A 250 17.89 23.24 -15.73
C ASN A 250 17.56 22.20 -16.83
N ASP A 251 18.55 21.85 -17.66
CA ASP A 251 18.39 20.92 -18.78
C ASP A 251 18.68 19.45 -18.39
N PHE A 252 19.14 19.21 -17.15
CA PHE A 252 19.50 17.88 -16.66
C PHE A 252 18.49 17.36 -15.64
N PHE A 253 18.23 16.05 -15.69
CA PHE A 253 17.55 15.36 -14.60
C PHE A 253 18.62 14.84 -13.64
N VAL A 254 18.68 15.40 -12.44
CA VAL A 254 19.67 15.05 -11.41
C VAL A 254 19.02 14.32 -10.26
N SER A 255 19.59 13.19 -9.87
CA SER A 255 19.09 12.37 -8.75
C SER A 255 20.21 11.90 -7.86
N ARG A 256 19.89 11.76 -6.54
CA ARG A 256 20.75 11.04 -5.62
C ARG A 256 20.41 9.56 -5.69
N TYR A 257 21.38 8.76 -6.18
CA TYR A 257 21.21 7.33 -6.38
C TYR A 257 21.36 6.53 -5.10
N GLY A 258 22.31 6.92 -4.24
CA GLY A 258 22.55 6.31 -2.93
C GLY A 258 23.71 7.01 -2.22
N GLY A 259 23.85 6.89 -0.92
CA GLY A 259 24.99 7.39 -0.17
C GLY A 259 25.60 8.72 -0.70
N GLU A 260 26.72 8.60 -1.37
CA GLU A 260 27.50 9.65 -2.03
C GLU A 260 27.42 9.60 -3.58
N GLU A 261 26.52 8.75 -4.12
CA GLU A 261 26.36 8.54 -5.56
C GLU A 261 25.20 9.36 -6.13
N PHE A 262 25.44 9.95 -7.27
CA PHE A 262 24.48 10.77 -8.03
C PHE A 262 24.38 10.30 -9.48
N VAL A 263 23.20 10.42 -10.06
CA VAL A 263 22.96 10.13 -11.47
C VAL A 263 22.41 11.37 -12.15
N VAL A 264 22.95 11.66 -13.32
CA VAL A 264 22.53 12.76 -14.20
C VAL A 264 22.06 12.16 -15.52
N ILE A 265 20.87 12.53 -15.97
CA ILE A 265 20.36 12.18 -17.29
C ILE A 265 20.32 13.43 -18.14
N VAL A 266 20.94 13.34 -19.32
CA VAL A 266 21.02 14.42 -20.29
C VAL A 266 20.27 13.98 -21.55
N LYS A 267 19.35 14.82 -22.03
CA LYS A 267 18.76 14.66 -23.35
C LYS A 267 19.64 15.42 -24.35
N LEU A 268 20.10 14.77 -25.40
CA LEU A 268 20.91 15.35 -26.46
C LEU A 268 20.01 15.92 -27.54
N GLU A 269 20.27 17.15 -27.97
CA GLU A 269 19.53 17.78 -29.07
C GLU A 269 19.91 17.13 -30.40
N ASP A 270 21.19 16.80 -30.58
CA ASP A 270 21.70 16.06 -31.73
C ASP A 270 22.89 15.14 -31.35
N ASP A 271 23.32 14.26 -32.27
CA ASP A 271 24.46 13.37 -32.06
C ASP A 271 25.81 14.08 -31.95
N SER A 272 25.88 15.37 -32.33
CA SER A 272 27.08 16.19 -32.30
C SER A 272 27.32 16.84 -30.94
N GLU A 273 26.31 16.84 -30.06
CA GLU A 273 26.42 17.44 -28.74
C GLU A 273 27.43 16.68 -27.87
N ASP A 274 28.38 17.40 -27.31
CA ASP A 274 29.46 16.85 -26.54
C ASP A 274 29.05 16.58 -25.10
N VAL A 275 28.41 15.43 -24.89
CA VAL A 275 28.00 14.91 -23.56
C VAL A 275 29.17 14.90 -22.58
N PHE A 276 30.37 14.55 -23.06
CA PHE A 276 31.54 14.49 -22.20
C PHE A 276 31.81 15.84 -21.57
N ASN A 277 31.85 16.91 -22.38
CA ASN A 277 32.08 18.25 -21.88
C ASN A 277 30.96 18.77 -20.98
N LEU A 278 29.70 18.43 -21.27
CA LEU A 278 28.56 18.79 -20.42
C LEU A 278 28.72 18.21 -19.01
N ILE A 279 29.03 16.93 -18.90
CA ILE A 279 29.20 16.24 -17.59
C ILE A 279 30.54 16.63 -16.94
N ASP A 280 31.64 16.76 -17.70
CA ASP A 280 32.94 17.17 -17.15
C ASP A 280 32.91 18.57 -16.58
N ASN A 281 32.01 19.45 -17.10
CA ASN A 281 31.82 20.78 -16.52
C ASN A 281 31.25 20.69 -15.08
N ILE A 282 30.35 19.73 -14.78
CA ILE A 282 29.87 19.50 -13.40
C ILE A 282 31.06 19.14 -12.53
N ARG A 283 31.89 18.18 -12.95
CA ARG A 283 33.11 17.80 -12.23
C ARG A 283 34.02 18.99 -11.95
N LYS A 284 34.30 19.83 -12.99
CA LYS A 284 35.13 21.01 -12.87
C LYS A 284 34.54 22.05 -11.91
N MET A 285 33.24 22.31 -11.99
CA MET A 285 32.57 23.23 -11.06
C MET A 285 32.70 22.75 -9.59
N ILE A 286 32.62 21.45 -9.34
CA ILE A 286 32.80 20.88 -8.00
C ILE A 286 34.25 20.97 -7.56
N ASP A 287 35.21 20.66 -8.42
CA ASP A 287 36.66 20.73 -8.22
C ASP A 287 37.11 22.18 -7.88
N GLU A 288 36.55 23.16 -8.55
CA GLU A 288 36.86 24.60 -8.36
C GLU A 288 36.10 25.22 -7.17
N TYR A 289 35.09 24.51 -6.62
CA TYR A 289 34.26 25.06 -5.56
C TYR A 289 34.97 25.00 -4.20
N ASN A 290 35.01 26.13 -3.50
CA ASN A 290 35.54 26.19 -2.13
C ASN A 290 34.47 25.75 -1.14
N PHE A 291 34.56 24.49 -0.62
CA PHE A 291 33.66 23.99 0.40
C PHE A 291 34.03 24.59 1.77
N SER A 292 33.26 25.60 2.18
CA SER A 292 33.48 26.32 3.47
C SER A 292 32.22 26.20 4.33
N PHE A 293 32.38 25.60 5.52
CA PHE A 293 31.29 25.40 6.48
C PHE A 293 31.85 25.48 7.93
N GLU A 294 31.24 26.34 8.74
CA GLU A 294 31.64 26.58 10.15
C GLU A 294 33.14 26.89 10.34
N GLY A 295 33.76 27.59 9.38
CA GLY A 295 35.15 27.95 9.41
C GLY A 295 36.12 26.85 8.98
N ILE A 296 35.61 25.74 8.44
CA ILE A 296 36.38 24.65 7.86
C ILE A 296 36.32 24.76 6.34
N ASP A 297 37.47 24.88 5.70
CA ASP A 297 37.60 24.90 4.25
C ASP A 297 38.20 23.60 3.76
N THR A 298 37.56 22.96 2.76
CA THR A 298 38.05 21.72 2.15
C THR A 298 37.94 21.75 0.65
N HIS A 299 38.71 20.89 0.02
CA HIS A 299 38.65 20.58 -1.39
C HIS A 299 38.04 19.19 -1.57
N VAL A 300 37.01 19.11 -2.40
CA VAL A 300 36.28 17.87 -2.67
C VAL A 300 36.21 17.69 -4.18
N THR A 301 36.45 16.48 -4.65
CA THR A 301 36.35 16.14 -6.07
C THR A 301 35.34 15.00 -6.29
N ILE A 302 34.95 14.82 -7.54
CA ILE A 302 34.09 13.71 -7.95
C ILE A 302 34.74 12.96 -9.12
N SER A 303 34.44 11.66 -9.20
CA SER A 303 34.72 10.84 -10.38
C SER A 303 33.43 10.55 -11.11
N CYS A 304 33.44 10.60 -12.45
CA CYS A 304 32.25 10.47 -13.30
C CYS A 304 32.41 9.36 -14.35
N GLY A 305 31.40 8.50 -14.52
CA GLY A 305 31.31 7.57 -15.63
C GLY A 305 30.08 7.89 -16.48
N ILE A 306 30.23 7.89 -17.80
CA ILE A 306 29.18 8.25 -18.77
C ILE A 306 28.92 7.08 -19.72
N ALA A 307 27.64 6.82 -20.00
CA ALA A 307 27.21 5.94 -21.07
C ALA A 307 26.08 6.58 -21.87
N LYS A 308 26.20 6.63 -23.21
CA LYS A 308 25.06 6.91 -24.09
C LYS A 308 24.13 5.70 -24.12
N TYR A 309 22.84 5.91 -24.31
CA TYR A 309 21.91 4.79 -24.50
C TYR A 309 22.18 4.12 -25.85
N MET A 310 22.38 2.83 -25.84
CA MET A 310 22.75 2.03 -27.03
C MET A 310 21.66 1.02 -27.38
N GLY A 311 20.40 1.43 -27.50
CA GLY A 311 19.24 0.66 -27.93
C GLY A 311 19.13 -0.77 -27.34
N GLU A 312 17.91 -1.21 -27.05
CA GLU A 312 17.57 -2.58 -26.61
C GLU A 312 18.26 -3.11 -25.33
N ILE A 313 18.83 -2.20 -24.50
CA ILE A 313 19.35 -2.55 -23.17
C ILE A 313 18.37 -2.13 -22.08
N SER A 314 18.36 -2.86 -20.95
CA SER A 314 17.59 -2.48 -19.78
C SER A 314 18.16 -1.25 -19.09
N ILE A 315 17.36 -0.57 -18.26
CA ILE A 315 17.82 0.59 -17.47
C ILE A 315 18.99 0.17 -16.56
N ASP A 316 18.90 -1.00 -15.93
CA ASP A 316 19.97 -1.50 -15.04
C ASP A 316 21.26 -1.79 -15.81
N GLU A 317 21.19 -2.34 -17.02
CA GLU A 317 22.36 -2.52 -17.87
C GLU A 317 22.98 -1.16 -18.28
N TRP A 318 22.14 -0.17 -18.61
CA TRP A 318 22.63 1.17 -18.94
C TRP A 318 23.36 1.83 -17.75
N ILE A 319 22.78 1.74 -16.55
CA ILE A 319 23.42 2.22 -15.31
C ILE A 319 24.75 1.47 -15.09
N ASN A 320 24.78 0.16 -15.24
CA ASN A 320 26.00 -0.64 -15.09
C ASN A 320 27.11 -0.26 -16.06
N LEU A 321 26.77 0.14 -17.30
CA LEU A 321 27.77 0.62 -18.27
C LEU A 321 28.45 1.91 -17.80
N ALA A 322 27.68 2.84 -17.26
CA ALA A 322 28.21 4.08 -16.69
C ALA A 322 29.01 3.81 -15.40
N ASP A 323 28.54 2.91 -14.54
CA ASP A 323 29.21 2.54 -13.30
C ASP A 323 30.60 1.89 -13.54
N ASN A 324 30.71 1.05 -14.57
CA ASN A 324 32.00 0.49 -14.98
C ASN A 324 33.01 1.60 -15.31
N LYS A 325 32.57 2.69 -15.97
CA LYS A 325 33.44 3.83 -16.26
C LYS A 325 33.77 4.64 -15.01
N LEU A 326 32.84 4.81 -14.09
CA LEU A 326 33.10 5.39 -12.78
C LEU A 326 34.16 4.59 -12.03
N TYR A 327 34.06 3.28 -12.02
CA TYR A 327 35.03 2.40 -11.39
C TYR A 327 36.43 2.54 -12.00
N GLU A 328 36.51 2.64 -13.34
CA GLU A 328 37.80 2.93 -14.04
C GLU A 328 38.38 4.30 -13.60
N CYS A 329 37.54 5.35 -13.45
CA CYS A 329 37.96 6.66 -12.95
C CYS A 329 38.59 6.56 -11.57
N LYS A 330 37.92 5.88 -10.64
CA LYS A 330 38.38 5.72 -9.25
C LYS A 330 39.73 5.00 -9.17
N ASN A 331 39.93 3.98 -10.02
CA ASN A 331 41.17 3.21 -10.04
C ASN A 331 42.31 3.89 -10.78
N SER A 332 42.03 4.88 -11.61
CA SER A 332 43.03 5.60 -12.43
C SER A 332 43.43 6.95 -11.88
N GLY A 333 43.15 7.26 -10.59
CA GLY A 333 43.61 8.45 -9.91
C GLY A 333 42.52 9.46 -9.59
N LYS A 334 41.23 9.11 -9.70
CA LYS A 334 40.06 9.92 -9.33
C LYS A 334 39.96 11.28 -10.04
N ASN A 335 39.04 12.16 -9.65
CA ASN A 335 38.85 13.51 -10.19
C ASN A 335 38.89 13.54 -11.72
N LYS A 336 38.13 12.70 -12.39
CA LYS A 336 38.06 12.59 -13.83
C LYS A 336 36.72 12.09 -14.33
N THR A 337 36.48 12.32 -15.59
CA THR A 337 35.33 11.84 -16.35
C THR A 337 35.78 10.82 -17.39
N LEU A 338 35.14 9.68 -17.48
CA LEU A 338 35.31 8.70 -18.54
C LEU A 338 33.97 8.38 -19.21
N MET A 339 34.00 8.18 -20.50
CA MET A 339 32.84 7.81 -21.30
C MET A 339 33.07 6.49 -22.02
N LEU A 340 32.00 5.68 -22.14
CA LEU A 340 31.98 4.45 -22.91
C LEU A 340 31.95 4.79 -24.40
#